data_f300562fb25d00e9ec699ef4616fb7f1
#
_entry.id   f300562fb25d00e9ec699ef4616fb7f1
#
_cell.length_a   1.000
_cell.length_b   1.000
_cell.length_c   1.000
_cell.angle_alpha   90.00
_cell.angle_beta   90.00
_cell.angle_gamma   90.00
#
_symmetry.space_group_name_H-M   'P 1'
#
loop_
_entity.id
_entity.type
_entity.pdbx_description
1 polymer ?
#
loop_
_entity_poly.entity_id
_entity_poly.type
_entity_poly.pdbx_seq_one_letter_code
_entity_poly.pdbx_strand_id
1 'polypeptide(L)'
;GKNGKIIKLYKFRSMVINAEELIKSFTPEQMKEYKANYKLTNDPRITKVGKFLRKTSLDELPQLINIINGDLSIIGPRPVVADELEKYGVNKDKFLSVTPGLTGYWAANGRSNTTYEQRMEMELYYIDNLSLKMDIKVFFKTILSVVKKEGAR
;
A
#
# COMPACT_ATOMS: atom_id res chain seq x y z
N GLY A 1 1.50 12.01 2.02
CA GLY A 1 2.92 12.15 1.71
C GLY A 1 3.72 12.72 2.86
N LYS A 2 5.03 12.93 2.66
CA LYS A 2 5.93 13.51 3.68
C LYS A 2 5.39 14.84 4.20
N ASN A 3 5.50 15.05 5.53
CA ASN A 3 5.00 16.24 6.24
C ASN A 3 3.50 16.50 6.02
N GLY A 4 2.71 15.46 5.73
CA GLY A 4 1.27 15.60 5.52
C GLY A 4 0.86 16.14 4.13
N LYS A 5 1.81 16.33 3.20
CA LYS A 5 1.50 16.78 1.84
C LYS A 5 0.53 15.81 1.16
N ILE A 6 -0.58 16.31 0.63
CA ILE A 6 -1.49 15.51 -0.18
C ILE A 6 -0.83 15.22 -1.52
N ILE A 7 -0.69 13.95 -1.88
CA ILE A 7 -0.14 13.49 -3.14
C ILE A 7 -1.18 12.71 -3.94
N LYS A 8 -1.15 12.84 -5.26
CA LYS A 8 -1.99 12.06 -6.18
C LYS A 8 -1.22 10.86 -6.67
N LEU A 9 -1.62 9.67 -6.26
CA LEU A 9 -0.98 8.42 -6.72
C LEU A 9 -1.51 8.01 -8.08
N TYR A 10 -0.63 7.82 -9.03
CA TYR A 10 -0.97 7.34 -10.37
C TYR A 10 -1.04 5.80 -10.38
N LYS A 11 -2.16 5.27 -10.90
CA LYS A 11 -2.35 3.82 -11.05
C LYS A 11 -3.13 3.52 -12.33
N PHE A 12 -2.88 2.37 -12.93
CA PHE A 12 -3.80 1.85 -13.93
C PHE A 12 -5.11 1.43 -13.26
N ARG A 13 -6.22 1.73 -13.95
CA ARG A 13 -7.53 1.39 -13.44
C ARG A 13 -7.73 -0.12 -13.44
N SER A 14 -7.85 -0.70 -12.27
CA SER A 14 -8.09 -2.12 -12.05
C SER A 14 -9.52 -2.43 -11.58
N MET A 15 -10.32 -1.40 -11.29
CA MET A 15 -11.71 -1.50 -10.84
C MET A 15 -12.68 -0.91 -11.89
N VAL A 16 -13.95 -1.28 -11.76
CA VAL A 16 -15.05 -0.68 -12.55
C VAL A 16 -15.18 0.82 -12.25
N ILE A 17 -15.79 1.57 -13.18
CA ILE A 17 -15.87 3.04 -13.08
C ILE A 17 -16.65 3.47 -11.84
N ASN A 18 -17.73 2.75 -11.50
CA ASN A 18 -18.59 3.04 -10.34
C ASN A 18 -18.16 2.29 -9.06
N ALA A 19 -16.87 1.98 -8.90
CA ALA A 19 -16.34 1.20 -7.79
C ALA A 19 -16.67 1.79 -6.40
N GLU A 20 -16.71 3.12 -6.27
CA GLU A 20 -17.05 3.79 -5.02
C GLU A 20 -18.54 3.66 -4.68
N GLU A 21 -19.42 3.71 -5.68
CA GLU A 21 -20.85 3.50 -5.49
C GLU A 21 -21.17 2.08 -5.03
N LEU A 22 -20.43 1.09 -5.55
CA LEU A 22 -20.59 -0.31 -5.18
C LEU A 22 -20.24 -0.60 -3.70
N ILE A 23 -19.49 0.27 -3.02
CA ILE A 23 -19.25 0.13 -1.58
C ILE A 23 -20.59 0.18 -0.80
N LYS A 24 -21.56 0.98 -1.27
CA LYS A 24 -22.87 1.12 -0.63
C LYS A 24 -23.70 -0.17 -0.72
N SER A 25 -23.37 -1.07 -1.67
CA SER A 25 -24.06 -2.35 -1.87
C SER A 25 -23.33 -3.53 -1.20
N PHE A 26 -22.29 -3.29 -0.44
CA PHE A 26 -21.59 -4.35 0.29
C PHE A 26 -22.48 -5.00 1.33
N THR A 27 -22.36 -6.32 1.48
CA THR A 27 -23.01 -7.02 2.60
C THR A 27 -22.41 -6.57 3.94
N PRO A 28 -23.11 -6.79 5.07
CA PRO A 28 -22.57 -6.46 6.39
C PRO A 28 -21.18 -7.09 6.64
N GLU A 29 -20.98 -8.33 6.19
CA GLU A 29 -19.71 -9.06 6.31
C GLU A 29 -18.61 -8.41 5.45
N GLN A 30 -18.91 -8.08 4.19
CA GLN A 30 -17.99 -7.37 3.31
C GLN A 30 -17.64 -5.99 3.87
N MET A 31 -18.62 -5.27 4.42
CA MET A 31 -18.37 -3.96 5.03
C MET A 31 -17.47 -4.08 6.26
N LYS A 32 -17.66 -5.12 7.09
CA LYS A 32 -16.80 -5.39 8.25
C LYS A 32 -15.36 -5.68 7.82
N GLU A 33 -15.16 -6.56 6.82
CA GLU A 33 -13.84 -6.87 6.26
C GLU A 33 -13.18 -5.61 5.66
N TYR A 34 -13.94 -4.81 4.90
CA TYR A 34 -13.47 -3.60 4.27
C TYR A 34 -13.01 -2.54 5.30
N LYS A 35 -13.80 -2.31 6.35
CA LYS A 35 -13.44 -1.37 7.42
C LYS A 35 -12.20 -1.81 8.21
N ALA A 36 -12.01 -3.12 8.39
CA ALA A 36 -10.82 -3.64 9.08
C ALA A 36 -9.54 -3.43 8.27
N ASN A 37 -9.59 -3.75 6.97
CA ASN A 37 -8.37 -3.90 6.15
C ASN A 37 -8.30 -2.96 4.94
N TYR A 38 -9.34 -2.17 4.67
CA TYR A 38 -9.54 -1.38 3.43
C TYR A 38 -9.44 -2.23 2.15
N LYS A 39 -9.69 -3.53 2.27
CA LYS A 39 -9.63 -4.52 1.20
C LYS A 39 -10.68 -5.59 1.42
N LEU A 40 -11.11 -6.24 0.32
CA LEU A 40 -11.91 -7.44 0.34
C LEU A 40 -11.14 -8.60 -0.28
N THR A 41 -11.32 -9.80 0.26
CA THR A 41 -10.74 -11.03 -0.30
C THR A 41 -11.28 -11.31 -1.69
N ASN A 42 -12.59 -11.13 -1.89
CA ASN A 42 -13.27 -11.23 -3.19
C ASN A 42 -13.96 -9.90 -3.50
N ASP A 43 -13.20 -8.93 -3.99
CA ASP A 43 -13.72 -7.60 -4.27
C ASP A 43 -14.48 -7.58 -5.62
N PRO A 44 -15.82 -7.39 -5.60
CA PRO A 44 -16.64 -7.39 -6.81
C PRO A 44 -16.35 -6.22 -7.74
N ARG A 45 -15.64 -5.21 -7.25
CA ARG A 45 -15.26 -4.02 -8.03
C ARG A 45 -14.12 -4.28 -8.98
N ILE A 46 -13.33 -5.35 -8.76
CA ILE A 46 -12.13 -5.64 -9.56
C ILE A 46 -12.51 -6.30 -10.88
N THR A 47 -12.09 -5.71 -12.00
CA THR A 47 -12.31 -6.28 -13.33
C THR A 47 -11.40 -7.49 -13.59
N LYS A 48 -11.70 -8.29 -14.61
CA LYS A 48 -10.83 -9.43 -15.02
C LYS A 48 -9.41 -8.96 -15.36
N VAL A 49 -9.30 -7.88 -16.14
CA VAL A 49 -8.00 -7.25 -16.47
C VAL A 49 -7.35 -6.67 -15.21
N GLY A 50 -8.14 -6.02 -14.35
CA GLY A 50 -7.68 -5.50 -13.07
C GLY A 50 -7.09 -6.57 -12.16
N LYS A 51 -7.67 -7.76 -12.14
CA LYS A 51 -7.14 -8.91 -11.38
C LYS A 51 -5.75 -9.33 -11.88
N PHE A 52 -5.56 -9.36 -13.21
CA PHE A 52 -4.25 -9.63 -13.80
C PHE A 52 -3.22 -8.54 -13.42
N LEU A 53 -3.59 -7.25 -13.60
CA LEU A 53 -2.72 -6.12 -13.28
C LEU A 53 -2.29 -6.14 -11.80
N ARG A 54 -3.21 -6.37 -10.88
CA ARG A 54 -2.92 -6.47 -9.43
C ARG A 54 -2.03 -7.66 -9.10
N LYS A 55 -2.32 -8.83 -9.69
CA LYS A 55 -1.51 -10.04 -9.47
C LYS A 55 -0.06 -9.88 -9.93
N THR A 56 0.17 -9.06 -10.95
CA THR A 56 1.49 -8.77 -11.50
C THR A 56 2.10 -7.47 -10.95
N SER A 57 1.36 -6.73 -10.11
CA SER A 57 1.72 -5.38 -9.62
C SER A 57 1.96 -4.35 -10.75
N LEU A 58 1.50 -4.63 -11.96
CA LEU A 58 1.61 -3.71 -13.09
C LEU A 58 0.70 -2.49 -12.95
N ASP A 59 -0.37 -2.58 -12.16
CA ASP A 59 -1.26 -1.45 -11.87
C ASP A 59 -0.53 -0.30 -11.17
N GLU A 60 0.58 -0.56 -10.51
CA GLU A 60 1.37 0.44 -9.78
C GLU A 60 2.50 1.06 -10.62
N LEU A 61 2.77 0.58 -11.85
CA LEU A 61 3.81 1.14 -12.73
C LEU A 61 3.70 2.67 -12.94
N PRO A 62 2.51 3.28 -13.09
CA PRO A 62 2.42 4.73 -13.24
C PRO A 62 2.93 5.51 -12.03
N GLN A 63 3.11 4.89 -10.85
CA GLN A 63 3.71 5.54 -9.69
C GLN A 63 5.20 5.88 -9.89
N LEU A 64 5.85 5.37 -10.93
CA LEU A 64 7.18 5.83 -11.34
C LEU A 64 7.18 7.34 -11.64
N ILE A 65 6.07 7.89 -12.13
CA ILE A 65 5.90 9.33 -12.31
C ILE A 65 5.94 10.06 -10.96
N ASN A 66 5.31 9.47 -9.93
CA ASN A 66 5.37 10.04 -8.59
C ASN A 66 6.80 10.03 -8.00
N ILE A 67 7.59 9.01 -8.35
CA ILE A 67 9.01 8.95 -7.93
C ILE A 67 9.81 10.06 -8.64
N ILE A 68 9.63 10.23 -9.95
CA ILE A 68 10.30 11.29 -10.73
C ILE A 68 9.94 12.68 -10.19
N ASN A 69 8.68 12.87 -9.79
CA ASN A 69 8.19 14.12 -9.20
C ASN A 69 8.65 14.35 -7.75
N GLY A 70 9.29 13.35 -7.10
CA GLY A 70 9.69 13.43 -5.69
C GLY A 70 8.55 13.25 -4.68
N ASP A 71 7.36 12.84 -5.11
CA ASP A 71 6.23 12.53 -4.23
C ASP A 71 6.38 11.17 -3.54
N LEU A 72 7.04 10.22 -4.20
CA LEU A 72 7.38 8.90 -3.67
C LEU A 72 8.89 8.64 -3.75
N SER A 73 9.37 7.77 -2.89
CA SER A 73 10.65 7.06 -3.04
C SER A 73 10.42 5.64 -3.59
N ILE A 74 11.50 4.97 -3.98
CA ILE A 74 11.40 3.54 -4.34
C ILE A 74 11.06 2.73 -3.10
N ILE A 75 11.78 2.98 -1.99
CA ILE A 75 11.60 2.31 -0.70
C ILE A 75 11.08 3.31 0.32
N GLY A 76 10.06 2.94 1.06
CA GLY A 76 9.47 3.77 2.11
C GLY A 76 8.19 3.16 2.67
N PRO A 77 7.61 3.77 3.72
CA PRO A 77 6.30 3.36 4.22
C PRO A 77 5.24 3.55 3.14
N ARG A 78 4.22 2.68 3.16
CA ARG A 78 3.13 2.78 2.18
C ARG A 78 2.35 4.08 2.40
N PRO A 79 2.10 4.88 1.35
CA PRO A 79 1.23 6.05 1.48
C PRO A 79 -0.19 5.62 1.90
N VAL A 80 -0.78 6.39 2.80
CA VAL A 80 -2.09 6.13 3.41
C VAL A 80 -3.05 7.28 3.15
N VAL A 81 -4.35 7.01 3.19
CA VAL A 81 -5.41 8.03 3.20
C VAL A 81 -5.60 8.59 4.61
N ALA A 82 -6.33 9.71 4.74
CA ALA A 82 -6.53 10.38 6.01
C ALA A 82 -7.08 9.45 7.11
N ASP A 83 -8.12 8.66 6.79
CA ASP A 83 -8.73 7.72 7.74
C ASP A 83 -7.77 6.62 8.21
N GLU A 84 -6.89 6.15 7.32
CA GLU A 84 -5.84 5.19 7.71
C GLU A 84 -4.79 5.86 8.62
N LEU A 85 -4.47 7.13 8.36
CA LEU A 85 -3.48 7.87 9.14
C LEU A 85 -3.92 8.03 10.60
N GLU A 86 -5.24 8.16 10.86
CA GLU A 86 -5.78 8.24 12.22
C GLU A 86 -5.40 7.02 13.08
N LYS A 87 -5.26 5.85 12.48
CA LYS A 87 -4.86 4.62 13.19
C LYS A 87 -3.45 4.69 13.78
N TYR A 88 -2.57 5.54 13.24
CA TYR A 88 -1.22 5.71 13.77
C TYR A 88 -1.16 6.50 15.09
N GLY A 89 -2.25 7.17 15.48
CA GLY A 89 -2.36 7.87 16.77
C GLY A 89 -1.17 8.80 17.03
N VAL A 90 -0.47 8.60 18.14
CA VAL A 90 0.71 9.39 18.55
C VAL A 90 1.91 9.26 17.60
N ASN A 91 1.92 8.24 16.74
CA ASN A 91 3.00 8.00 15.78
C ASN A 91 2.76 8.65 14.42
N LYS A 92 1.70 9.47 14.24
CA LYS A 92 1.40 10.15 12.97
C LYS A 92 2.57 10.98 12.45
N ASP A 93 3.11 11.85 13.30
CA ASP A 93 4.20 12.75 12.91
C ASP A 93 5.45 11.98 12.52
N LYS A 94 5.76 10.91 13.25
CA LYS A 94 6.84 10.00 12.93
C LYS A 94 6.60 9.32 11.57
N PHE A 95 5.41 8.79 11.34
CA PHE A 95 5.04 8.17 10.07
C PHE A 95 5.17 9.16 8.89
N LEU A 96 4.75 10.41 9.08
CA LEU A 96 4.81 11.46 8.08
C LEU A 96 6.20 12.10 7.92
N SER A 97 7.17 11.80 8.79
CA SER A 97 8.52 12.40 8.73
C SER A 97 9.34 11.94 7.52
N VAL A 98 8.97 10.82 6.90
CA VAL A 98 9.69 10.23 5.76
C VAL A 98 8.86 10.27 4.48
N THR A 99 9.55 10.20 3.34
CA THR A 99 8.88 10.08 2.04
C THR A 99 8.28 8.68 1.91
N PRO A 100 6.99 8.55 1.56
CA PRO A 100 6.37 7.25 1.33
C PRO A 100 7.00 6.55 0.12
N GLY A 101 6.94 5.21 0.09
CA GLY A 101 7.56 4.39 -0.95
C GLY A 101 6.58 3.71 -1.88
N LEU A 102 7.07 3.40 -3.10
CA LEU A 102 6.39 2.48 -4.03
C LEU A 102 6.33 1.08 -3.42
N THR A 103 7.41 0.64 -2.79
CA THR A 103 7.48 -0.54 -1.95
C THR A 103 8.12 -0.20 -0.60
N GLY A 104 8.11 -1.13 0.35
CA GLY A 104 8.63 -0.87 1.68
C GLY A 104 8.80 -2.14 2.50
N TYR A 105 9.24 -1.97 3.75
CA TYR A 105 9.55 -3.07 4.65
C TYR A 105 8.35 -4.00 4.87
N TRP A 106 7.15 -3.45 5.10
CA TRP A 106 5.93 -4.24 5.20
C TRP A 106 5.62 -5.00 3.90
N ALA A 107 5.68 -4.34 2.75
CA ALA A 107 5.41 -4.96 1.46
C ALA A 107 6.37 -6.12 1.14
N ALA A 108 7.61 -6.03 1.60
CA ALA A 108 8.62 -7.07 1.42
C ALA A 108 8.54 -8.21 2.44
N ASN A 109 7.85 -8.03 3.59
CA ASN A 109 7.89 -8.99 4.71
C ASN A 109 6.54 -9.62 5.09
N GLY A 110 5.42 -9.13 4.59
CA GLY A 110 4.12 -9.66 5.00
C GLY A 110 2.97 -9.41 4.03
N ARG A 111 2.94 -8.23 3.40
CA ARG A 111 1.86 -7.84 2.47
C ARG A 111 0.47 -8.15 3.04
N SER A 112 -0.28 -9.01 2.33
CA SER A 112 -1.67 -9.37 2.68
C SER A 112 -1.80 -10.38 3.82
N ASN A 113 -0.69 -10.93 4.32
CA ASN A 113 -0.69 -11.95 5.38
C ASN A 113 -0.52 -11.36 6.78
N THR A 114 -0.55 -10.03 6.91
CA THR A 114 -0.40 -9.32 8.18
C THR A 114 -1.68 -8.58 8.55
N THR A 115 -1.92 -8.41 9.85
CA THR A 115 -2.95 -7.51 10.34
C THR A 115 -2.55 -6.05 10.11
N TYR A 116 -3.49 -5.12 10.30
CA TYR A 116 -3.20 -3.70 10.16
C TYR A 116 -2.21 -3.21 11.22
N GLU A 117 -2.33 -3.70 12.44
CA GLU A 117 -1.42 -3.41 13.56
C GLU A 117 0.00 -3.86 13.26
N GLN A 118 0.17 -5.10 12.80
CA GLN A 118 1.48 -5.64 12.36
C GLN A 118 2.07 -4.82 11.22
N ARG A 119 1.23 -4.36 10.29
CA ARG A 119 1.68 -3.45 9.23
C ARG A 119 2.23 -2.15 9.82
N MET A 120 1.48 -1.50 10.73
CA MET A 120 1.94 -0.26 11.36
C MET A 120 3.26 -0.45 12.11
N GLU A 121 3.41 -1.54 12.87
CA GLU A 121 4.65 -1.87 13.55
C GLU A 121 5.82 -2.01 12.57
N MET A 122 5.62 -2.72 11.45
CA MET A 122 6.64 -2.89 10.42
C MET A 122 7.03 -1.57 9.74
N GLU A 123 6.06 -0.68 9.50
CA GLU A 123 6.31 0.63 8.90
C GLU A 123 7.09 1.54 9.88
N LEU A 124 6.71 1.55 11.16
CA LEU A 124 7.42 2.30 12.19
C LEU A 124 8.84 1.74 12.44
N TYR A 125 8.98 0.40 12.47
CA TYR A 125 10.28 -0.26 12.55
C TYR A 125 11.22 0.17 11.41
N TYR A 126 10.71 0.24 10.18
CA TYR A 126 11.48 0.72 9.04
C TYR A 126 11.97 2.15 9.25
N ILE A 127 11.10 3.04 9.73
CA ILE A 127 11.44 4.45 9.98
C ILE A 127 12.54 4.57 11.04
N ASP A 128 12.46 3.75 12.11
CA ASP A 128 13.48 3.73 13.18
C ASP A 128 14.85 3.21 12.72
N ASN A 129 14.84 2.33 11.70
CA ASN A 129 16.05 1.67 11.21
C ASN A 129 16.44 2.11 9.78
N LEU A 130 15.99 3.31 9.40
CA LEU A 130 16.19 3.84 8.05
C LEU A 130 17.69 3.95 7.74
N SER A 131 18.11 3.22 6.71
CA SER A 131 19.50 3.20 6.24
C SER A 131 19.57 2.65 4.82
N LEU A 132 20.60 3.03 4.07
CA LEU A 132 20.85 2.48 2.73
C LEU A 132 20.93 0.95 2.73
N LYS A 133 21.51 0.35 3.78
CA LYS A 133 21.56 -1.11 3.95
C LYS A 133 20.17 -1.72 4.06
N MET A 134 19.27 -1.07 4.82
CA MET A 134 17.87 -1.50 4.95
C MET A 134 17.15 -1.38 3.61
N ASP A 135 17.33 -0.29 2.88
CA ASP A 135 16.70 -0.08 1.58
C ASP A 135 17.14 -1.13 0.56
N ILE A 136 18.44 -1.40 0.47
CA ILE A 136 18.98 -2.46 -0.40
C ILE A 136 18.36 -3.82 -0.05
N LYS A 137 18.29 -4.16 1.23
CA LYS A 137 17.68 -5.42 1.69
C LYS A 137 16.20 -5.49 1.30
N VAL A 138 15.44 -4.44 1.52
CA VAL A 138 14.01 -4.35 1.16
C VAL A 138 13.84 -4.46 -0.35
N PHE A 139 14.67 -3.79 -1.15
CA PHE A 139 14.62 -3.83 -2.60
C PHE A 139 14.74 -5.27 -3.14
N PHE A 140 15.81 -5.99 -2.77
CA PHE A 140 15.98 -7.37 -3.23
C PHE A 140 14.89 -8.30 -2.73
N LYS A 141 14.42 -8.11 -1.49
CA LYS A 141 13.34 -8.92 -0.94
C LYS A 141 12.01 -8.65 -1.67
N THR A 142 11.75 -7.40 -2.07
CA THR A 142 10.58 -7.06 -2.91
C THR A 142 10.62 -7.78 -4.25
N ILE A 143 11.77 -7.78 -4.93
CA ILE A 143 11.93 -8.51 -6.22
C ILE A 143 11.58 -9.98 -6.03
N LEU A 144 12.14 -10.63 -5.00
CA LEU A 144 11.86 -12.03 -4.69
C LEU A 144 10.37 -12.27 -4.40
N SER A 145 9.73 -11.40 -3.63
CA SER A 145 8.31 -11.49 -3.28
C SER A 145 7.41 -11.35 -4.51
N VAL A 146 7.75 -10.45 -5.44
CA VAL A 146 7.02 -10.27 -6.71
C VAL A 146 7.18 -11.49 -7.60
N VAL A 147 8.39 -12.02 -7.75
CA VAL A 147 8.66 -13.21 -8.58
C VAL A 147 7.92 -14.43 -8.02
N LYS A 148 7.92 -14.63 -6.71
CA LYS A 148 7.20 -15.72 -6.03
C LYS A 148 5.70 -15.49 -5.93
N LYS A 149 5.20 -14.31 -6.32
CA LYS A 149 3.78 -13.90 -6.19
C LYS A 149 3.25 -14.01 -4.75
N GLU A 150 4.12 -13.86 -3.76
CA GLU A 150 3.75 -13.92 -2.35
C GLU A 150 2.84 -12.73 -1.99
N GLY A 151 1.65 -13.02 -1.43
CA GLY A 151 0.69 -12.00 -0.98
C GLY A 151 0.08 -11.14 -2.09
N ALA A 152 0.19 -11.51 -3.37
CA ALA A 152 -0.55 -10.88 -4.46
C ALA A 152 -2.02 -11.36 -4.43
N ARG A 153 -2.97 -10.44 -4.21
CA ARG A 153 -4.43 -10.69 -4.21
C ARG A 153 -5.12 -9.76 -5.17
#